data_e0c9ccab3d1213db474fc315a8518486
#
_entry.id   e0c9ccab3d1213db474fc315a8518486
#
_cell.length_a   1.000
_cell.length_b   1.000
_cell.length_c   1.000
_cell.angle_alpha   90.00
_cell.angle_beta   90.00
_cell.angle_gamma   90.00
#
_symmetry.space_group_name_H-M   'P 1'
#
loop_
_entity.id
_entity.type
_entity.pdbx_description
1 polymer ?
#
loop_
_entity_poly.entity_id
_entity_poly.type
_entity_poly.pdbx_seq_one_letter_code
_entity_poly.pdbx_strand_id
1 'polypeptide(L)'
;GSLPAVGSGSFAPAVTGTSLGNNFENGDAKFNQNITATNIQGIGPNDYTESIALLNNKDQYQFNVISTPGLNSNEHSAQVNLMVALAQSRTDCISVIDLVPYSANVLTVTGQSAAFDTSYSAAYWPWLQTVDPITGLLVYIPASTMIPGVYAFTDASSDPWFAPAGITRGGMGSVVRAERKLTSANRDTLYEANVNPIATFPQQGVVVFGQKTLQKA
;
A
#
# COMPACT_ATOMS: atom_id res chain seq x y z
N GLY A 1 -25.08 -4.69 14.44
CA GLY A 1 -24.93 -6.03 15.00
C GLY A 1 -23.89 -6.01 16.10
N SER A 2 -24.05 -6.81 17.14
CA SER A 2 -23.04 -6.96 18.17
C SER A 2 -21.81 -7.64 17.58
N LEU A 3 -20.63 -7.17 17.96
CA LEU A 3 -19.38 -7.88 17.65
C LEU A 3 -19.45 -9.30 18.25
N PRO A 4 -18.90 -10.30 17.54
CA PRO A 4 -18.83 -11.66 18.11
C PRO A 4 -18.01 -11.67 19.38
N ALA A 5 -18.30 -12.65 20.24
CA ALA A 5 -17.52 -12.83 21.45
C ALA A 5 -16.05 -13.08 21.12
N VAL A 6 -15.18 -12.59 21.99
CA VAL A 6 -13.73 -12.78 21.90
C VAL A 6 -13.43 -14.27 21.70
N GLY A 7 -12.62 -14.59 20.68
CA GLY A 7 -12.25 -15.98 20.35
C GLY A 7 -13.32 -16.81 19.65
N SER A 8 -14.40 -16.21 19.17
CA SER A 8 -15.50 -16.94 18.53
C SER A 8 -15.16 -17.54 17.15
N GLY A 9 -14.03 -17.28 16.60
CA GLY A 9 -13.58 -17.84 15.32
C GLY A 9 -14.34 -17.40 14.06
N SER A 10 -15.39 -16.58 14.22
CA SER A 10 -16.23 -16.18 13.09
C SER A 10 -15.57 -15.21 12.12
N PHE A 11 -14.41 -14.67 12.47
CA PHE A 11 -13.65 -13.75 11.62
C PHE A 11 -12.45 -14.35 10.91
N ALA A 12 -12.01 -15.52 11.33
CA ALA A 12 -10.92 -16.21 10.67
C ALA A 12 -11.02 -17.70 10.92
N PRO A 13 -11.73 -18.44 10.08
CA PRO A 13 -11.91 -19.88 10.24
C PRO A 13 -10.61 -20.67 10.18
N ALA A 14 -9.54 -20.09 9.67
CA ALA A 14 -8.25 -20.78 9.55
C ALA A 14 -7.31 -20.58 10.74
N VAL A 15 -7.64 -19.70 11.67
CA VAL A 15 -6.76 -19.39 12.81
C VAL A 15 -7.46 -19.82 14.09
N THR A 16 -6.94 -20.88 14.68
CA THR A 16 -7.39 -21.31 16.01
C THR A 16 -7.20 -20.19 17.02
N GLY A 17 -8.25 -19.52 17.27
CA GLY A 17 -8.68 -18.97 18.55
C GLY A 17 -7.96 -17.78 19.16
N THR A 18 -6.75 -17.41 18.82
CA THR A 18 -6.01 -16.47 19.66
C THR A 18 -5.78 -15.08 19.08
N SER A 19 -5.64 -14.96 17.77
CA SER A 19 -5.24 -13.70 17.17
C SER A 19 -6.37 -12.69 17.01
N LEU A 20 -7.57 -13.16 16.77
CA LEU A 20 -8.74 -12.31 16.54
C LEU A 20 -9.26 -11.67 17.81
N GLY A 21 -9.36 -12.45 18.86
CA GLY A 21 -9.79 -11.96 20.16
C GLY A 21 -8.90 -10.81 20.64
N ASN A 22 -7.60 -10.97 20.51
CA ASN A 22 -6.64 -9.95 20.94
C ASN A 22 -6.73 -8.64 20.15
N ASN A 23 -7.07 -8.69 18.88
CA ASN A 23 -7.21 -7.47 18.09
C ASN A 23 -8.43 -6.63 18.47
N PHE A 24 -9.48 -7.28 18.95
CA PHE A 24 -10.70 -6.60 19.40
C PHE A 24 -10.76 -6.36 20.91
N GLU A 25 -10.11 -7.20 21.71
CA GLU A 25 -10.07 -7.05 23.17
C GLU A 25 -9.35 -5.81 23.66
N ASN A 26 -8.23 -5.50 23.02
CA ASN A 26 -7.35 -4.44 23.53
C ASN A 26 -7.71 -3.05 23.02
N GLY A 27 -8.71 -2.91 22.17
CA GLY A 27 -9.06 -1.61 21.58
C GLY A 27 -7.96 -0.97 20.76
N ASP A 28 -6.79 -1.62 20.70
CA ASP A 28 -5.67 -1.19 19.90
C ASP A 28 -5.97 -1.51 18.44
N ALA A 29 -6.48 -0.54 17.73
CA ALA A 29 -6.63 -0.61 16.30
C ALA A 29 -5.24 -0.78 15.68
N LYS A 30 -4.89 -2.01 15.33
CA LYS A 30 -3.62 -2.34 14.69
C LYS A 30 -3.70 -2.21 13.17
N PHE A 31 -4.52 -1.28 12.68
CA PHE A 31 -4.69 -1.01 11.25
C PHE A 31 -3.41 -0.57 10.54
N ASN A 32 -2.46 -0.08 11.30
CA ASN A 32 -1.15 0.32 10.82
C ASN A 32 -0.09 -0.79 10.90
N GLN A 33 -0.47 -1.99 11.32
CA GLN A 33 0.42 -3.14 11.35
C GLN A 33 0.17 -4.06 10.16
N ASN A 34 1.20 -4.73 9.71
CA ASN A 34 1.07 -5.73 8.66
C ASN A 34 0.18 -6.89 9.11
N ILE A 35 -0.58 -7.42 8.19
CA ILE A 35 -1.30 -8.67 8.37
C ILE A 35 -0.28 -9.80 8.31
N THR A 36 -0.18 -10.57 9.38
CA THR A 36 0.73 -11.72 9.51
C THR A 36 -0.05 -12.96 9.94
N ALA A 37 0.61 -14.09 10.06
CA ALA A 37 -0.01 -15.30 10.61
C ALA A 37 -0.55 -15.13 12.04
N THR A 38 0.00 -14.19 12.81
CA THR A 38 -0.38 -13.91 14.20
C THR A 38 -1.18 -12.63 14.38
N ASN A 39 -1.26 -11.77 13.36
CA ASN A 39 -2.02 -10.53 13.38
C ASN A 39 -2.74 -10.36 12.03
N ILE A 40 -3.89 -10.94 11.89
CA ILE A 40 -4.69 -10.91 10.67
C ILE A 40 -5.76 -9.82 10.66
N GLN A 41 -5.88 -9.05 11.72
CA GLN A 41 -6.87 -7.98 11.87
C GLN A 41 -8.31 -8.41 11.53
N GLY A 42 -8.64 -9.68 11.73
CA GLY A 42 -9.94 -10.25 11.41
C GLY A 42 -10.17 -10.64 9.94
N ILE A 43 -9.15 -10.53 9.11
CA ILE A 43 -9.23 -10.84 7.66
C ILE A 43 -8.20 -11.92 7.34
N GLY A 44 -8.64 -13.02 6.77
CA GLY A 44 -7.75 -14.09 6.31
C GLY A 44 -7.23 -13.82 4.88
N PRO A 45 -6.11 -14.41 4.48
CA PRO A 45 -5.59 -14.29 3.11
C PRO A 45 -6.59 -14.72 2.02
N ASN A 46 -7.43 -15.72 2.29
CA ASN A 46 -8.44 -16.21 1.36
C ASN A 46 -9.53 -15.17 1.08
N ASP A 47 -9.87 -14.33 2.07
CA ASP A 47 -10.90 -13.31 1.91
C ASP A 47 -10.46 -12.26 0.87
N TYR A 48 -9.16 -11.95 0.84
CA TYR A 48 -8.58 -11.11 -0.21
C TYR A 48 -8.63 -11.77 -1.59
N THR A 49 -8.38 -13.07 -1.66
CA THR A 49 -8.43 -13.83 -2.93
C THR A 49 -9.82 -13.79 -3.54
N GLU A 50 -10.85 -14.03 -2.74
CA GLU A 50 -12.25 -13.98 -3.17
C GLU A 50 -12.66 -12.58 -3.60
N SER A 51 -12.28 -11.56 -2.84
CA SER A 51 -12.56 -10.16 -3.16
C SER A 51 -11.89 -9.73 -4.47
N ILE A 52 -10.64 -10.10 -4.68
CA ILE A 52 -9.91 -9.80 -5.92
C ILE A 52 -10.55 -10.51 -7.12
N ALA A 53 -10.97 -11.78 -6.96
CA ALA A 53 -11.65 -12.53 -8.00
C ALA A 53 -13.00 -11.89 -8.40
N LEU A 54 -13.75 -11.38 -7.42
CA LEU A 54 -15.01 -10.68 -7.66
C LEU A 54 -14.79 -9.41 -8.50
N LEU A 55 -13.73 -8.66 -8.22
CA LEU A 55 -13.39 -7.42 -8.92
C LEU A 55 -12.96 -7.62 -10.39
N ASN A 56 -12.79 -8.84 -10.86
CA ASN A 56 -12.46 -9.11 -12.26
C ASN A 56 -13.66 -8.84 -13.22
N ASN A 57 -14.87 -8.73 -12.70
CA ASN A 57 -16.05 -8.38 -13.50
C ASN A 57 -16.09 -6.87 -13.80
N LYS A 58 -15.64 -6.48 -15.01
CA LYS A 58 -15.58 -5.08 -15.46
C LYS A 58 -16.94 -4.43 -15.62
N ASP A 59 -17.96 -5.20 -15.94
CA ASP A 59 -19.31 -4.65 -16.18
C ASP A 59 -19.98 -4.24 -14.87
N GLN A 60 -19.63 -4.91 -13.79
CA GLN A 60 -20.21 -4.68 -12.48
C GLN A 60 -19.39 -3.71 -11.61
N TYR A 61 -18.05 -3.78 -11.72
CA TYR A 61 -17.14 -3.00 -10.89
C TYR A 61 -16.24 -2.12 -11.75
N GLN A 62 -16.41 -0.81 -11.64
CA GLN A 62 -15.60 0.19 -12.35
C GLN A 62 -14.71 0.92 -11.35
N PHE A 63 -13.40 0.86 -11.56
CA PHE A 63 -12.40 1.56 -10.75
C PHE A 63 -11.11 1.74 -11.58
N ASN A 64 -10.35 2.77 -11.28
CA ASN A 64 -9.11 3.10 -11.99
C ASN A 64 -7.86 2.75 -11.18
N VAL A 65 -7.98 2.63 -9.86
CA VAL A 65 -6.87 2.32 -8.96
C VAL A 65 -7.30 1.23 -7.98
N ILE A 66 -6.43 0.26 -7.74
CA ILE A 66 -6.62 -0.75 -6.70
C ILE A 66 -5.38 -0.81 -5.81
N SER A 67 -5.60 -0.92 -4.50
CA SER A 67 -4.54 -1.13 -3.52
C SER A 67 -5.04 -2.01 -2.38
N THR A 68 -4.12 -2.69 -1.72
CA THR A 68 -4.39 -3.52 -0.53
C THR A 68 -3.45 -3.09 0.59
N PRO A 69 -3.68 -1.91 1.22
CA PRO A 69 -2.82 -1.42 2.28
C PRO A 69 -2.73 -2.43 3.43
N GLY A 70 -1.49 -2.73 3.87
CA GLY A 70 -1.22 -3.74 4.89
C GLY A 70 -0.74 -5.08 4.34
N LEU A 71 -1.04 -5.40 3.08
CA LEU A 71 -0.40 -6.52 2.39
C LEU A 71 0.86 -6.02 1.67
N ASN A 72 1.94 -6.77 1.78
CA ASN A 72 3.19 -6.46 1.08
C ASN A 72 3.73 -7.70 0.34
N SER A 73 4.50 -7.46 -0.72
CA SER A 73 5.02 -8.53 -1.57
C SER A 73 5.97 -9.49 -0.83
N ASN A 74 6.68 -9.01 0.18
CA ASN A 74 7.64 -9.82 0.93
C ASN A 74 6.96 -10.89 1.81
N GLU A 75 5.80 -10.59 2.37
CA GLU A 75 5.09 -11.47 3.32
C GLU A 75 3.84 -12.10 2.70
N HIS A 76 3.21 -11.44 1.74
CA HIS A 76 1.91 -11.82 1.17
C HIS A 76 1.99 -11.88 -0.37
N SER A 77 3.06 -12.47 -0.89
CA SER A 77 3.32 -12.50 -2.34
C SER A 77 2.18 -13.06 -3.17
N ALA A 78 1.46 -14.07 -2.65
CA ALA A 78 0.33 -14.69 -3.37
C ALA A 78 -0.79 -13.67 -3.64
N GLN A 79 -1.24 -12.94 -2.63
CA GLN A 79 -2.32 -11.96 -2.74
C GLN A 79 -1.91 -10.73 -3.56
N VAL A 80 -0.67 -10.26 -3.37
CA VAL A 80 -0.13 -9.15 -4.18
C VAL A 80 -0.03 -9.55 -5.65
N ASN A 81 0.43 -10.75 -5.95
CA ASN A 81 0.48 -11.26 -7.33
C ASN A 81 -0.91 -11.39 -7.96
N LEU A 82 -1.93 -11.81 -7.20
CA LEU A 82 -3.31 -11.84 -7.70
C LEU A 82 -3.83 -10.45 -8.03
N MET A 83 -3.52 -9.45 -7.21
CA MET A 83 -3.90 -8.06 -7.48
C MET A 83 -3.19 -7.50 -8.72
N VAL A 84 -1.91 -7.79 -8.90
CA VAL A 84 -1.15 -7.43 -10.10
C VAL A 84 -1.72 -8.10 -11.34
N ALA A 85 -2.02 -9.41 -11.27
CA ALA A 85 -2.64 -10.16 -12.36
C ALA A 85 -4.04 -9.63 -12.70
N LEU A 86 -4.82 -9.22 -11.72
CA LEU A 86 -6.11 -8.56 -11.93
C LEU A 86 -5.93 -7.26 -12.75
N ALA A 87 -5.01 -6.38 -12.35
CA ALA A 87 -4.76 -5.14 -13.06
C ALA A 87 -4.30 -5.39 -14.50
N GLN A 88 -3.43 -6.38 -14.72
CA GLN A 88 -2.98 -6.80 -16.05
C GLN A 88 -4.12 -7.35 -16.93
N SER A 89 -5.02 -8.15 -16.36
CA SER A 89 -6.15 -8.73 -17.11
C SER A 89 -7.22 -7.70 -17.42
N ARG A 90 -7.44 -6.77 -16.50
CA ARG A 90 -8.43 -5.69 -16.67
C ARG A 90 -7.96 -4.62 -17.66
N THR A 91 -6.72 -4.21 -17.60
CA THR A 91 -6.14 -3.14 -18.45
C THR A 91 -6.77 -1.75 -18.30
N ASP A 92 -7.77 -1.59 -17.43
CA ASP A 92 -8.49 -0.35 -17.15
C ASP A 92 -8.17 0.26 -15.79
N CYS A 93 -7.24 -0.35 -15.06
CA CYS A 93 -6.82 0.10 -13.74
C CYS A 93 -5.32 -0.10 -13.51
N ILE A 94 -4.79 0.63 -12.55
CA ILE A 94 -3.42 0.45 -12.04
C ILE A 94 -3.46 -0.09 -10.61
N SER A 95 -2.60 -1.04 -10.29
CA SER A 95 -2.42 -1.50 -8.91
C SER A 95 -1.27 -0.75 -8.23
N VAL A 96 -1.52 -0.25 -7.02
CA VAL A 96 -0.48 0.35 -6.18
C VAL A 96 -0.13 -0.67 -5.09
N ILE A 97 1.08 -1.20 -5.14
CA ILE A 97 1.53 -2.28 -4.27
C ILE A 97 2.59 -1.81 -3.28
N ASP A 98 2.56 -2.40 -2.10
CA ASP A 98 3.62 -2.28 -1.11
C ASP A 98 4.57 -3.48 -1.24
N LEU A 99 5.87 -3.22 -1.34
CA LEU A 99 6.87 -4.27 -1.56
C LEU A 99 7.34 -4.91 -0.26
N VAL A 100 7.38 -4.14 0.82
CA VAL A 100 8.03 -4.56 2.07
C VAL A 100 7.26 -4.09 3.30
N PRO A 101 7.42 -4.78 4.44
CA PRO A 101 6.88 -4.34 5.71
C PRO A 101 7.55 -3.05 6.22
N TYR A 102 6.98 -2.49 7.28
CA TYR A 102 7.56 -1.36 7.99
C TYR A 102 9.00 -1.65 8.44
N SER A 103 9.85 -0.64 8.39
CA SER A 103 11.26 -0.70 8.80
C SER A 103 12.21 -1.51 7.90
N ALA A 104 11.77 -1.94 6.72
CA ALA A 104 12.64 -2.61 5.77
C ALA A 104 13.73 -1.67 5.20
N ASN A 105 14.83 -2.23 4.70
CA ASN A 105 15.92 -1.47 4.10
C ASN A 105 15.80 -1.38 2.56
N VAL A 106 16.61 -0.51 1.94
CA VAL A 106 16.60 -0.28 0.49
C VAL A 106 16.87 -1.55 -0.31
N LEU A 107 17.81 -2.40 0.15
CA LEU A 107 18.16 -3.64 -0.56
C LEU A 107 16.99 -4.63 -0.58
N THR A 108 16.24 -4.72 0.50
CA THR A 108 15.04 -5.57 0.54
C THR A 108 13.99 -5.05 -0.46
N VAL A 109 13.79 -3.74 -0.52
CA VAL A 109 12.85 -3.10 -1.45
C VAL A 109 13.20 -3.40 -2.89
N THR A 110 14.47 -3.15 -3.28
CA THR A 110 14.94 -3.38 -4.65
C THR A 110 14.95 -4.86 -5.01
N GLY A 111 15.23 -5.74 -4.04
CA GLY A 111 15.13 -7.19 -4.22
C GLY A 111 13.70 -7.65 -4.50
N GLN A 112 12.70 -7.08 -3.81
CA GLN A 112 11.29 -7.41 -4.03
C GLN A 112 10.77 -6.83 -5.36
N SER A 113 11.17 -5.63 -5.74
CA SER A 113 10.76 -5.04 -7.04
C SER A 113 11.24 -5.86 -8.22
N ALA A 114 12.37 -6.55 -8.09
CA ALA A 114 12.93 -7.39 -9.15
C ALA A 114 12.02 -8.56 -9.57
N ALA A 115 11.06 -8.94 -8.74
CA ALA A 115 10.09 -10.01 -9.05
C ALA A 115 8.98 -9.56 -10.02
N PHE A 116 8.82 -8.26 -10.24
CA PHE A 116 7.75 -7.71 -11.06
C PHE A 116 8.28 -7.16 -12.39
N ASP A 117 7.47 -7.31 -13.43
CA ASP A 117 7.66 -6.70 -14.74
C ASP A 117 6.28 -6.40 -15.35
N THR A 118 5.77 -5.21 -15.10
CA THR A 118 4.42 -4.83 -15.53
C THR A 118 4.23 -3.32 -15.58
N SER A 119 3.53 -2.86 -16.61
CA SER A 119 3.09 -1.46 -16.74
C SER A 119 1.80 -1.15 -15.96
N TYR A 120 1.12 -2.16 -15.43
CA TYR A 120 -0.15 -2.01 -14.70
C TYR A 120 0.00 -1.95 -13.19
N SER A 121 1.23 -1.86 -12.69
CA SER A 121 1.48 -1.73 -11.26
C SER A 121 2.56 -0.70 -10.97
N ALA A 122 2.43 -0.02 -9.85
CA ALA A 122 3.42 0.92 -9.35
C ALA A 122 3.70 0.64 -7.86
N ALA A 123 4.95 0.82 -7.45
CA ALA A 123 5.37 0.67 -6.07
C ALA A 123 6.03 1.95 -5.57
N TYR A 124 5.78 2.26 -4.31
CA TYR A 124 6.25 3.47 -3.64
C TYR A 124 6.89 3.12 -2.30
N TRP A 125 7.91 3.84 -1.91
CA TRP A 125 8.63 3.65 -0.66
C TRP A 125 9.33 4.94 -0.20
N PRO A 126 9.46 5.22 1.09
CA PRO A 126 9.19 4.39 2.28
C PRO A 126 7.74 4.51 2.80
N TRP A 127 7.49 3.89 3.96
CA TRP A 127 6.29 4.06 4.74
C TRP A 127 6.14 5.51 5.21
N LEU A 128 4.91 5.91 5.51
CA LEU A 128 4.54 7.27 5.83
C LEU A 128 3.99 7.37 7.24
N GLN A 129 4.24 8.48 7.91
CA GLN A 129 3.64 8.78 9.20
C GLN A 129 2.55 9.82 9.02
N THR A 130 1.38 9.53 9.53
CA THR A 130 0.22 10.42 9.55
C THR A 130 -0.42 10.47 10.94
N VAL A 131 -1.36 11.38 11.12
CA VAL A 131 -2.17 11.45 12.32
C VAL A 131 -3.41 10.59 12.12
N ASP A 132 -3.65 9.66 13.00
CA ASP A 132 -4.91 8.92 13.04
C ASP A 132 -6.04 9.89 13.41
N PRO A 133 -7.07 10.06 12.56
CA PRO A 133 -8.13 11.03 12.79
C PRO A 133 -9.03 10.68 14.00
N ILE A 134 -9.03 9.44 14.45
CA ILE A 134 -9.86 8.98 15.56
C ILE A 134 -9.14 9.19 16.91
N THR A 135 -7.89 8.75 16.99
CA THR A 135 -7.12 8.78 18.24
C THR A 135 -6.24 10.02 18.37
N GLY A 136 -5.95 10.73 17.28
CA GLY A 136 -5.00 11.84 17.25
C GLY A 136 -3.53 11.40 17.36
N LEU A 137 -3.26 10.10 17.40
CA LEU A 137 -1.92 9.56 17.54
C LEU A 137 -1.19 9.51 16.18
N LEU A 138 0.13 9.59 16.23
CA LEU A 138 0.99 9.40 15.05
C LEU A 138 1.11 7.91 14.76
N VAL A 139 0.70 7.50 13.56
CA VAL A 139 0.75 6.12 13.09
C VAL A 139 1.55 6.02 11.80
N TYR A 140 2.21 4.89 11.58
CA TYR A 140 2.85 4.58 10.31
C TYR A 140 1.91 3.76 9.44
N ILE A 141 1.79 4.19 8.20
CA ILE A 141 0.96 3.54 7.17
C ILE A 141 1.79 3.25 5.92
N PRO A 142 1.45 2.22 5.16
CA PRO A 142 2.10 1.93 3.89
C PRO A 142 1.80 3.02 2.87
N ALA A 143 2.71 3.21 1.92
CA ALA A 143 2.59 4.25 0.89
C ALA A 143 1.32 4.09 0.05
N SER A 144 0.91 2.86 -0.24
CA SER A 144 -0.29 2.54 -1.03
C SER A 144 -1.59 3.14 -0.47
N THR A 145 -1.63 3.49 0.82
CA THR A 145 -2.77 4.17 1.46
C THR A 145 -2.95 5.60 0.93
N MET A 146 -1.85 6.31 0.67
CA MET A 146 -1.87 7.74 0.35
C MET A 146 -1.74 8.02 -1.16
N ILE A 147 -1.11 7.14 -1.91
CA ILE A 147 -0.83 7.35 -3.34
C ILE A 147 -2.09 7.54 -4.18
N PRO A 148 -3.20 6.80 -3.99
CA PRO A 148 -4.44 7.05 -4.72
C PRO A 148 -4.97 8.48 -4.54
N GLY A 149 -4.74 9.07 -3.36
CA GLY A 149 -5.07 10.48 -3.09
C GLY A 149 -4.22 11.45 -3.91
N VAL A 150 -2.92 11.14 -4.13
CA VAL A 150 -2.04 11.95 -4.99
C VAL A 150 -2.48 11.87 -6.45
N TYR A 151 -2.90 10.69 -6.92
CA TYR A 151 -3.46 10.53 -8.26
C TYR A 151 -4.73 11.36 -8.43
N ALA A 152 -5.68 11.20 -7.50
CA ALA A 152 -6.93 11.93 -7.53
C ALA A 152 -6.73 13.46 -7.48
N PHE A 153 -5.77 13.94 -6.68
CA PHE A 153 -5.42 15.36 -6.64
C PHE A 153 -4.86 15.85 -7.97
N THR A 154 -4.00 15.06 -8.61
CA THR A 154 -3.44 15.42 -9.92
C THR A 154 -4.52 15.47 -10.99
N ASP A 155 -5.41 14.47 -11.03
CA ASP A 155 -6.53 14.43 -11.98
C ASP A 155 -7.51 15.59 -11.78
N ALA A 156 -7.74 16.01 -10.55
CA ALA A 156 -8.63 17.12 -10.23
C ALA A 156 -8.03 18.51 -10.51
N SER A 157 -6.70 18.64 -10.40
CA SER A 157 -5.99 19.93 -10.49
C SER A 157 -5.28 20.16 -11.83
N SER A 158 -5.14 19.11 -12.62
CA SER A 158 -4.36 19.09 -13.86
C SER A 158 -4.99 18.12 -14.85
N ASP A 159 -4.42 18.01 -16.03
CA ASP A 159 -4.86 17.03 -17.04
C ASP A 159 -4.34 15.61 -16.74
N PRO A 160 -5.04 14.56 -17.19
CA PRO A 160 -4.69 13.16 -16.90
C PRO A 160 -3.30 12.68 -17.34
N TRP A 161 -2.67 13.38 -18.29
CA TRP A 161 -1.33 13.06 -18.77
C TRP A 161 -0.21 13.66 -17.92
N PHE A 162 -0.52 14.48 -16.92
CA PHE A 162 0.49 14.99 -16.01
C PHE A 162 0.89 13.95 -14.96
N ALA A 163 2.19 13.89 -14.69
CA ALA A 163 2.73 13.00 -13.69
C ALA A 163 2.28 13.38 -12.27
N PRO A 164 1.76 12.43 -11.48
CA PRO A 164 1.43 12.63 -10.08
C PRO A 164 2.70 12.57 -9.20
N ALA A 165 3.67 13.41 -9.51
CA ALA A 165 4.98 13.45 -8.85
C ALA A 165 5.59 14.85 -8.90
N GLY A 166 6.63 15.04 -8.11
CA GLY A 166 7.34 16.32 -8.01
C GLY A 166 6.70 17.27 -7.01
N ILE A 167 7.39 18.39 -6.79
CA ILE A 167 7.04 19.37 -5.75
C ILE A 167 5.64 19.96 -5.93
N THR A 168 5.20 20.12 -7.16
CA THR A 168 3.93 20.78 -7.47
C THR A 168 2.72 19.86 -7.34
N ARG A 169 2.84 18.58 -7.75
CA ARG A 169 1.71 17.63 -7.83
C ARG A 169 1.86 16.41 -6.94
N GLY A 170 3.08 16.09 -6.50
CA GLY A 170 3.36 14.93 -5.66
C GLY A 170 3.34 15.22 -4.16
N GLY A 171 2.91 16.41 -3.73
CA GLY A 171 2.86 16.78 -2.32
C GLY A 171 1.81 16.00 -1.54
N MET A 172 2.15 15.57 -0.33
CA MET A 172 1.29 14.82 0.57
C MET A 172 0.99 15.63 1.84
N GLY A 173 0.04 16.54 1.78
CA GLY A 173 -0.25 17.49 2.87
C GLY A 173 -0.73 16.85 4.18
N SER A 174 -1.30 15.65 4.14
CA SER A 174 -1.75 14.91 5.33
C SER A 174 -0.65 14.03 5.95
N VAL A 175 0.51 13.92 5.31
CA VAL A 175 1.65 13.15 5.80
C VAL A 175 2.58 14.04 6.61
N VAL A 176 2.84 13.64 7.86
CA VAL A 176 3.73 14.38 8.76
C VAL A 176 5.19 14.20 8.36
N ARG A 177 5.58 12.98 8.07
CA ARG A 177 6.93 12.64 7.59
C ARG A 177 6.98 11.27 6.94
N ALA A 178 8.00 11.02 6.13
CA ALA A 178 8.37 9.67 5.72
C ALA A 178 9.06 8.92 6.88
N GLU A 179 8.94 7.60 6.89
CA GLU A 179 9.60 6.71 7.86
C GLU A 179 11.10 7.01 7.98
N ARG A 180 11.72 7.28 6.84
CA ARG A 180 13.14 7.64 6.78
C ARG A 180 13.40 8.70 5.72
N LYS A 181 14.43 9.49 5.96
CA LYS A 181 14.89 10.48 5.01
C LYS A 181 15.84 9.81 4.01
N LEU A 182 15.45 9.83 2.73
CA LEU A 182 16.25 9.26 1.66
C LEU A 182 17.36 10.21 1.23
N THR A 183 18.57 9.68 1.07
CA THR A 183 19.69 10.38 0.40
C THR A 183 19.45 10.40 -1.11
N SER A 184 20.19 11.22 -1.86
CA SER A 184 20.14 11.20 -3.32
C SER A 184 20.48 9.83 -3.87
N ALA A 185 21.55 9.20 -3.39
CA ALA A 185 21.94 7.86 -3.81
C ALA A 185 20.85 6.80 -3.55
N ASN A 186 20.16 6.87 -2.40
CA ASN A 186 19.05 5.95 -2.13
C ASN A 186 17.87 6.17 -3.09
N ARG A 187 17.56 7.42 -3.44
CA ARG A 187 16.51 7.72 -4.41
C ARG A 187 16.86 7.22 -5.80
N ASP A 188 18.12 7.39 -6.22
CA ASP A 188 18.60 6.91 -7.52
C ASP A 188 18.54 5.38 -7.58
N THR A 189 19.03 4.68 -6.56
CA THR A 189 18.96 3.21 -6.45
C THR A 189 17.52 2.70 -6.52
N LEU A 190 16.58 3.33 -5.82
CA LEU A 190 15.16 2.95 -5.87
C LEU A 190 14.57 3.20 -7.25
N TYR A 191 14.87 4.34 -7.84
CA TYR A 191 14.36 4.72 -9.15
C TYR A 191 14.88 3.82 -10.27
N GLU A 192 16.15 3.39 -10.19
CA GLU A 192 16.73 2.38 -11.11
C GLU A 192 16.03 1.02 -10.96
N ALA A 193 15.62 0.67 -9.75
CA ALA A 193 14.86 -0.54 -9.46
C ALA A 193 13.34 -0.41 -9.74
N ASN A 194 12.89 0.64 -10.43
CA ASN A 194 11.49 0.93 -10.73
C ASN A 194 10.59 1.11 -9.49
N VAL A 195 11.16 1.53 -8.38
CA VAL A 195 10.41 1.91 -7.17
C VAL A 195 10.40 3.43 -7.06
N ASN A 196 9.22 4.00 -6.87
CA ASN A 196 9.06 5.44 -6.78
C ASN A 196 9.43 5.93 -5.38
N PRO A 197 10.51 6.70 -5.22
CA PRO A 197 10.90 7.20 -3.92
C PRO A 197 9.96 8.30 -3.44
N ILE A 198 9.63 8.26 -2.16
CA ILE A 198 8.97 9.36 -1.46
C ILE A 198 10.03 10.09 -0.65
N ALA A 199 10.22 11.36 -0.94
CA ALA A 199 11.29 12.18 -0.37
C ALA A 199 10.72 13.29 0.52
N THR A 200 11.48 13.68 1.53
CA THR A 200 11.17 14.84 2.37
C THR A 200 12.10 15.98 2.03
N PHE A 201 11.54 17.09 1.59
CA PHE A 201 12.27 18.30 1.26
C PHE A 201 12.02 19.40 2.30
N PRO A 202 13.03 20.17 2.67
CA PRO A 202 12.84 21.37 3.51
C PRO A 202 11.81 22.30 2.86
N GLN A 203 10.88 22.82 3.65
CA GLN A 203 9.81 23.74 3.25
C GLN A 203 8.73 23.16 2.32
N GLN A 204 8.97 22.03 1.65
CA GLN A 204 8.01 21.38 0.75
C GLN A 204 7.30 20.16 1.40
N GLY A 205 7.83 19.66 2.51
CA GLY A 205 7.28 18.48 3.18
C GLY A 205 7.60 17.17 2.46
N VAL A 206 6.66 16.25 2.53
CA VAL A 206 6.77 14.90 1.95
C VAL A 206 6.18 14.91 0.54
N VAL A 207 6.95 14.40 -0.41
CA VAL A 207 6.64 14.50 -1.84
C VAL A 207 6.95 13.18 -2.54
N VAL A 208 6.05 12.73 -3.41
CA VAL A 208 6.32 11.65 -4.37
C VAL A 208 7.35 12.15 -5.38
N PHE A 209 8.48 11.47 -5.50
CA PHE A 209 9.61 11.90 -6.34
C PHE A 209 9.94 10.89 -7.46
N GLY A 210 8.97 10.11 -7.89
CA GLY A 210 9.07 9.16 -8.99
C GLY A 210 7.69 8.86 -9.59
N GLN A 211 7.69 8.40 -10.85
CA GLN A 211 6.47 8.14 -11.62
C GLN A 211 6.60 6.91 -12.53
N LYS A 212 7.40 5.94 -12.14
CA LYS A 212 7.59 4.70 -12.90
C LYS A 212 6.53 3.66 -12.51
N THR A 213 6.16 2.87 -13.48
CA THR A 213 5.56 1.55 -13.22
C THR A 213 6.67 0.53 -12.94
N LEU A 214 6.29 -0.68 -12.55
CA LEU A 214 7.24 -1.77 -12.31
C LEU A 214 7.72 -2.44 -13.61
N GLN A 215 7.45 -1.85 -14.76
CA GLN A 215 7.89 -2.37 -16.05
C GLN A 215 9.41 -2.22 -16.20
N LYS A 216 10.06 -3.33 -16.53
CA LYS A 216 11.48 -3.35 -16.87
C LYS A 216 11.69 -2.88 -18.30
N ALA A 217 12.85 -2.26 -18.56
CA ALA A 217 13.26 -1.83 -19.91
C ALA A 217 13.69 -3.00 -20.78
#